data_7d969f2cfe9ade9a4ab2713573d7491d
#
_entry.id   7d969f2cfe9ade9a4ab2713573d7491d
#
_cell.length_a   1.000
_cell.length_b   1.000
_cell.length_c   1.000
_cell.angle_alpha   90.00
_cell.angle_beta   90.00
_cell.angle_gamma   90.00
#
_symmetry.space_group_name_H-M   'P 1'
#
loop_
_entity.id
_entity.type
_entity.pdbx_description
1 polymer ?
#
loop_
_entity_poly.entity_id
_entity_poly.type
_entity_poly.pdbx_seq_one_letter_code
_entity_poly.pdbx_strand_id
1 'polypeptide(L)'
;MPQLPLFAADLGVLADDSRGRIVYRRGFVPQATASAWFRALREHARWEAKRRVMYDREVDVPRLTAHYALPTKPEAPSAIAEAAERVVGATGVAFNAVGLNLYRDGRDSVAPHNDHLYEIVEGFPIVLLSLGATRRMTIRSKEPKARVIHVDLEGGSLLEMSYATQLHYTHGVPKTREAVGERISLAFRVKPAQKAKNQNY
;
A
#
# COMPACT_ATOMS: atom_id res chain seq x y z
N MET A 1 -12.30 14.18 34.49
CA MET A 1 -11.39 13.12 34.01
C MET A 1 -11.74 12.84 32.56
N PRO A 2 -10.91 13.17 31.56
CA PRO A 2 -11.21 12.78 30.18
C PRO A 2 -11.07 11.26 30.05
N GLN A 3 -12.12 10.62 29.58
CA GLN A 3 -12.17 9.20 29.33
C GLN A 3 -11.25 8.89 28.12
N LEU A 4 -10.19 8.13 28.34
CA LEU A 4 -9.33 7.64 27.28
C LEU A 4 -10.19 6.85 26.28
N PRO A 5 -9.98 7.01 24.96
CA PRO A 5 -10.76 6.27 23.98
C PRO A 5 -10.52 4.75 24.16
N LEU A 6 -11.60 4.01 24.31
CA LEU A 6 -11.64 2.57 24.63
C LEU A 6 -11.16 1.66 23.49
N PHE A 7 -10.62 2.23 22.42
CA PHE A 7 -10.06 1.53 21.29
C PHE A 7 -8.67 2.10 20.95
N ALA A 8 -7.67 1.74 21.77
CA ALA A 8 -6.31 1.69 21.26
C ALA A 8 -6.32 0.66 20.12
N ALA A 9 -6.22 1.11 18.87
CA ALA A 9 -6.04 0.22 17.76
C ALA A 9 -4.86 -0.70 18.07
N ASP A 10 -5.09 -2.02 18.01
CA ASP A 10 -4.11 -3.03 18.38
C ASP A 10 -2.88 -2.87 17.47
N LEU A 11 -1.84 -2.22 17.99
CA LEU A 11 -0.59 -1.93 17.28
C LEU A 11 0.25 -3.20 17.26
N GLY A 12 0.05 -4.03 16.25
CA GLY A 12 0.90 -5.19 16.01
C GLY A 12 2.26 -4.78 15.45
N VAL A 13 3.29 -4.69 16.29
CA VAL A 13 4.68 -4.55 15.82
C VAL A 13 5.15 -5.91 15.28
N LEU A 14 5.32 -5.99 13.96
CA LEU A 14 5.73 -7.22 13.28
C LEU A 14 7.26 -7.36 13.22
N ALA A 15 7.97 -6.24 13.13
CA ALA A 15 9.42 -6.14 13.21
C ALA A 15 9.80 -4.76 13.74
N ASP A 16 10.87 -4.71 14.55
CA ASP A 16 11.48 -3.46 15.04
C ASP A 16 12.94 -3.74 15.39
N ASP A 17 13.81 -3.66 14.39
CA ASP A 17 15.25 -3.91 14.52
C ASP A 17 16.05 -3.04 13.53
N SER A 18 17.36 -3.24 13.46
CA SER A 18 18.25 -2.48 12.55
C SER A 18 17.88 -2.61 11.06
N ARG A 19 17.07 -3.59 10.67
CA ARG A 19 16.60 -3.80 9.29
C ARG A 19 15.32 -3.03 8.99
N GLY A 20 14.73 -2.39 10.00
CA GLY A 20 13.56 -1.53 9.87
C GLY A 20 12.40 -1.95 10.75
N ARG A 21 11.41 -1.07 10.76
CA ARG A 21 10.20 -1.22 11.55
C ARG A 21 9.01 -1.52 10.65
N ILE A 22 8.21 -2.50 11.04
CA ILE A 22 6.97 -2.91 10.36
C ILE A 22 5.86 -2.95 11.41
N VAL A 23 4.82 -2.15 11.19
CA VAL A 23 3.67 -2.04 12.11
C VAL A 23 2.39 -2.32 11.35
N TYR A 24 1.55 -3.16 11.92
CA TYR A 24 0.22 -3.47 11.40
C TYR A 24 -0.86 -3.00 12.37
N ARG A 25 -1.85 -2.29 11.85
CA ARG A 25 -3.00 -1.76 12.63
C ARG A 25 -4.29 -2.32 12.05
N ARG A 26 -4.91 -3.26 12.76
CA ARG A 26 -6.24 -3.76 12.42
C ARG A 26 -7.28 -2.69 12.68
N GLY A 27 -8.35 -2.65 11.87
CA GLY A 27 -9.46 -1.73 12.11
C GLY A 27 -9.09 -0.25 12.15
N PHE A 28 -7.99 0.15 11.48
CA PHE A 28 -7.55 1.53 11.41
C PHE A 28 -8.64 2.46 10.83
N VAL A 29 -9.40 1.97 9.87
CA VAL A 29 -10.59 2.62 9.35
C VAL A 29 -11.83 1.81 9.77
N PRO A 30 -12.88 2.47 10.32
CA PRO A 30 -14.14 1.78 10.62
C PRO A 30 -14.68 1.07 9.39
N GLN A 31 -15.25 -0.13 9.59
CA GLN A 31 -15.71 -0.99 8.48
C GLN A 31 -16.69 -0.29 7.53
N ALA A 32 -17.60 0.52 8.06
CA ALA A 32 -18.57 1.26 7.23
C ALA A 32 -17.86 2.24 6.27
N THR A 33 -16.88 2.99 6.79
CA THR A 33 -16.06 3.93 6.00
C THR A 33 -15.19 3.18 4.99
N ALA A 34 -14.52 2.10 5.41
CA ALA A 34 -13.70 1.27 4.52
C ALA A 34 -14.52 0.70 3.35
N SER A 35 -15.76 0.25 3.64
CA SER A 35 -16.69 -0.24 2.61
C SER A 35 -17.18 0.87 1.66
N ALA A 36 -17.42 2.06 2.18
CA ALA A 36 -17.81 3.21 1.35
C ALA A 36 -16.67 3.63 0.41
N TRP A 37 -15.45 3.75 0.94
CA TRP A 37 -14.26 4.05 0.15
C TRP A 37 -13.95 2.97 -0.89
N PHE A 38 -14.10 1.69 -0.52
CA PHE A 38 -13.93 0.59 -1.46
C PHE A 38 -14.86 0.74 -2.68
N ARG A 39 -16.17 0.96 -2.45
CA ARG A 39 -17.15 1.11 -3.54
C ARG A 39 -16.83 2.33 -4.42
N ALA A 40 -16.57 3.48 -3.80
CA ALA A 40 -16.25 4.71 -4.53
C ALA A 40 -14.99 4.55 -5.40
N LEU A 41 -13.92 3.95 -4.86
CA LEU A 41 -12.69 3.73 -5.61
C LEU A 41 -12.85 2.66 -6.68
N ARG A 42 -13.59 1.58 -6.39
CA ARG A 42 -13.85 0.51 -7.37
C ARG A 42 -14.54 1.05 -8.62
N GLU A 43 -15.48 1.96 -8.44
CA GLU A 43 -16.31 2.56 -9.50
C GLU A 43 -15.60 3.71 -10.22
N HIS A 44 -14.96 4.61 -9.47
CA HIS A 44 -14.53 5.92 -10.02
C HIS A 44 -13.02 6.10 -10.17
N ALA A 45 -12.18 5.18 -9.67
CA ALA A 45 -10.74 5.29 -9.90
C ALA A 45 -10.39 5.00 -11.36
N ARG A 46 -9.36 5.67 -11.88
CA ARG A 46 -8.88 5.51 -13.25
C ARG A 46 -8.02 4.24 -13.36
N TRP A 47 -8.67 3.09 -13.38
CA TRP A 47 -7.99 1.81 -13.44
C TRP A 47 -7.35 1.53 -14.80
N GLU A 48 -6.08 1.14 -14.76
CA GLU A 48 -5.30 0.76 -15.93
C GLU A 48 -4.85 -0.70 -15.84
N ALA A 49 -5.06 -1.45 -16.91
CA ALA A 49 -4.41 -2.74 -17.11
C ALA A 49 -3.03 -2.50 -17.72
N LYS A 50 -1.98 -3.00 -17.05
CA LYS A 50 -0.60 -2.86 -17.55
C LYS A 50 -0.10 -4.18 -18.11
N ARG A 51 0.72 -4.09 -19.15
CA ARG A 51 1.52 -5.20 -19.68
C ARG A 51 2.98 -4.98 -19.38
N ARG A 52 3.71 -6.05 -19.23
CA ARG A 52 5.17 -6.04 -19.04
C ARG A 52 5.78 -7.07 -19.97
N VAL A 53 6.92 -6.73 -20.55
CA VAL A 53 7.76 -7.73 -21.23
C VAL A 53 8.52 -8.49 -20.15
N MET A 54 8.32 -9.82 -20.09
CA MET A 54 9.05 -10.75 -19.25
C MET A 54 9.46 -11.96 -20.11
N TYR A 55 10.76 -12.25 -20.13
CA TYR A 55 11.31 -13.37 -20.92
C TYR A 55 10.86 -13.31 -22.39
N ASP A 56 11.00 -12.12 -23.02
CA ASP A 56 10.64 -11.83 -24.42
C ASP A 56 9.15 -12.05 -24.77
N ARG A 57 8.28 -12.08 -23.77
CA ARG A 57 6.83 -12.18 -23.94
C ARG A 57 6.13 -11.04 -23.19
N GLU A 58 5.14 -10.45 -23.85
CA GLU A 58 4.22 -9.57 -23.14
C GLU A 58 3.30 -10.39 -22.23
N VAL A 59 3.32 -10.06 -20.95
CA VAL A 59 2.45 -10.66 -19.94
C VAL A 59 1.62 -9.57 -19.26
N ASP A 60 0.38 -9.88 -18.99
CA ASP A 60 -0.49 -8.99 -18.23
C ASP A 60 0.00 -8.91 -16.79
N VAL A 61 0.06 -7.69 -16.26
CA VAL A 61 0.27 -7.48 -14.82
C VAL A 61 -0.99 -7.96 -14.09
N PRO A 62 -0.91 -8.96 -13.22
CA PRO A 62 -2.09 -9.59 -12.62
C PRO A 62 -2.68 -8.70 -11.52
N ARG A 63 -3.15 -7.54 -11.87
CA ARG A 63 -3.96 -6.56 -11.13
C ARG A 63 -4.18 -5.31 -11.97
N LEU A 64 -5.19 -4.51 -11.63
CA LEU A 64 -5.33 -3.16 -12.17
C LEU A 64 -4.61 -2.15 -11.27
N THR A 65 -4.15 -1.04 -11.85
CA THR A 65 -3.45 0.01 -11.11
C THR A 65 -4.03 1.37 -11.41
N ALA A 66 -3.94 2.29 -10.44
CA ALA A 66 -4.19 3.72 -10.64
C ALA A 66 -3.18 4.52 -9.81
N HIS A 67 -2.89 5.76 -10.22
CA HIS A 67 -1.92 6.60 -9.53
C HIS A 67 -2.44 8.02 -9.40
N TYR A 68 -2.22 8.63 -8.23
CA TYR A 68 -2.62 10.00 -7.96
C TYR A 68 -1.50 10.74 -7.22
N ALA A 69 -1.33 12.01 -7.56
CA ALA A 69 -0.55 12.94 -6.75
C ALA A 69 -1.39 13.39 -5.53
N LEU A 70 -0.71 13.79 -4.47
CA LEU A 70 -1.33 14.37 -3.28
C LEU A 70 -0.77 15.79 -3.05
N PRO A 71 -1.61 16.77 -2.68
CA PRO A 71 -3.08 16.65 -2.58
C PRO A 71 -3.72 16.32 -3.93
N THR A 72 -4.88 15.66 -3.88
CA THR A 72 -5.60 15.24 -5.10
C THR A 72 -6.21 16.44 -5.81
N LYS A 73 -6.33 16.33 -7.13
CA LYS A 73 -7.11 17.28 -7.93
C LYS A 73 -8.62 17.01 -7.75
N PRO A 74 -9.50 18.01 -8.02
CA PRO A 74 -10.95 17.89 -7.80
C PRO A 74 -11.63 16.74 -8.53
N GLU A 75 -11.09 16.31 -9.68
CA GLU A 75 -11.62 15.21 -10.48
C GLU A 75 -11.27 13.81 -9.97
N ALA A 76 -10.44 13.73 -8.92
CA ALA A 76 -10.12 12.44 -8.28
C ALA A 76 -11.24 12.04 -7.31
N PRO A 77 -11.47 10.73 -7.07
CA PRO A 77 -12.42 10.29 -6.06
C PRO A 77 -12.11 10.86 -4.68
N SER A 78 -13.10 11.47 -3.99
CA SER A 78 -12.92 12.09 -2.66
C SER A 78 -12.35 11.11 -1.63
N ALA A 79 -12.70 9.83 -1.75
CA ALA A 79 -12.17 8.77 -0.90
C ALA A 79 -10.63 8.71 -0.84
N ILE A 80 -9.93 9.21 -1.88
CA ILE A 80 -8.46 9.29 -1.88
C ILE A 80 -7.98 10.39 -0.93
N ALA A 81 -8.60 11.57 -1.00
CA ALA A 81 -8.25 12.69 -0.13
C ALA A 81 -8.57 12.37 1.34
N GLU A 82 -9.75 11.81 1.60
CA GLU A 82 -10.19 11.39 2.94
C GLU A 82 -9.24 10.32 3.54
N ALA A 83 -8.85 9.33 2.73
CA ALA A 83 -7.89 8.31 3.15
C ALA A 83 -6.50 8.91 3.41
N ALA A 84 -6.04 9.83 2.56
CA ALA A 84 -4.76 10.51 2.73
C ALA A 84 -4.73 11.35 4.02
N GLU A 85 -5.78 12.15 4.28
CA GLU A 85 -5.90 12.92 5.51
C GLU A 85 -5.81 12.04 6.76
N ARG A 86 -6.54 10.92 6.76
CA ARG A 86 -6.52 9.97 7.88
C ARG A 86 -5.15 9.32 8.09
N VAL A 87 -4.48 8.95 7.00
CA VAL A 87 -3.13 8.37 7.06
C VAL A 87 -2.10 9.40 7.53
N VAL A 88 -2.15 10.63 7.00
CA VAL A 88 -1.29 11.75 7.44
C VAL A 88 -1.51 12.04 8.92
N GLY A 89 -2.76 12.12 9.38
CA GLY A 89 -3.08 12.34 10.79
C GLY A 89 -2.54 11.26 11.74
N ALA A 90 -2.43 10.01 11.26
CA ALA A 90 -1.94 8.89 12.05
C ALA A 90 -0.42 8.73 12.04
N THR A 91 0.26 9.18 10.98
CA THR A 91 1.70 8.99 10.78
C THR A 91 2.51 10.26 10.94
N GLY A 92 1.88 11.44 10.84
CA GLY A 92 2.55 12.73 10.79
C GLY A 92 3.33 12.99 9.48
N VAL A 93 3.19 12.12 8.47
CA VAL A 93 3.95 12.19 7.23
C VAL A 93 3.12 12.81 6.12
N ALA A 94 3.64 13.87 5.51
CA ALA A 94 3.03 14.51 4.35
C ALA A 94 3.36 13.73 3.06
N PHE A 95 2.57 12.70 2.77
CA PHE A 95 2.69 11.93 1.52
C PHE A 95 2.30 12.79 0.31
N ASN A 96 3.04 12.66 -0.78
CA ASN A 96 2.78 13.38 -2.02
C ASN A 96 2.32 12.50 -3.20
N ALA A 97 2.24 11.19 -2.98
CA ALA A 97 1.78 10.24 -4.00
C ALA A 97 1.05 9.05 -3.36
N VAL A 98 0.03 8.56 -4.07
CA VAL A 98 -0.63 7.30 -3.73
C VAL A 98 -0.83 6.45 -4.98
N GLY A 99 -0.39 5.20 -4.91
CA GLY A 99 -0.63 4.18 -5.91
C GLY A 99 -1.73 3.23 -5.44
N LEU A 100 -2.70 2.96 -6.30
CA LEU A 100 -3.77 2.02 -6.04
C LEU A 100 -3.53 0.71 -6.80
N ASN A 101 -3.81 -0.41 -6.16
CA ASN A 101 -3.83 -1.72 -6.79
C ASN A 101 -5.16 -2.40 -6.52
N LEU A 102 -5.87 -2.79 -7.58
CA LEU A 102 -7.09 -3.60 -7.49
C LEU A 102 -6.75 -5.05 -7.82
N TYR A 103 -6.93 -5.92 -6.83
CA TYR A 103 -6.90 -7.37 -6.96
C TYR A 103 -8.33 -7.85 -7.12
N ARG A 104 -8.66 -8.42 -8.28
CA ARG A 104 -10.03 -8.80 -8.66
C ARG A 104 -10.46 -10.11 -8.00
N ASP A 105 -9.50 -11.01 -7.81
CA ASP A 105 -9.71 -12.33 -7.21
C ASP A 105 -8.37 -12.94 -6.71
N GLY A 106 -8.37 -14.22 -6.37
CA GLY A 106 -7.18 -14.94 -5.90
C GLY A 106 -6.07 -15.11 -6.94
N ARG A 107 -6.34 -14.95 -8.23
CA ARG A 107 -5.35 -15.06 -9.30
C ARG A 107 -4.50 -13.79 -9.44
N ASP A 108 -5.04 -12.64 -9.03
CA ASP A 108 -4.30 -11.38 -9.00
C ASP A 108 -3.26 -11.38 -7.87
N SER A 109 -2.08 -10.84 -8.15
CA SER A 109 -0.92 -10.95 -7.27
C SER A 109 0.10 -9.85 -7.52
N VAL A 110 1.03 -9.71 -6.57
CA VAL A 110 2.29 -8.98 -6.73
C VAL A 110 3.42 -9.92 -6.33
N ALA A 111 4.35 -10.14 -7.24
CA ALA A 111 5.57 -10.89 -6.96
C ALA A 111 6.39 -10.22 -5.83
N PRO A 112 7.21 -10.97 -5.08
CA PRO A 112 8.10 -10.40 -4.10
C PRO A 112 9.02 -9.33 -4.72
N HIS A 113 8.97 -8.12 -4.16
CA HIS A 113 9.75 -6.97 -4.60
C HIS A 113 10.02 -6.05 -3.40
N ASN A 114 10.87 -5.08 -3.58
CA ASN A 114 10.96 -3.87 -2.76
C ASN A 114 10.68 -2.67 -3.66
N ASP A 115 10.26 -1.56 -3.07
CA ASP A 115 10.11 -0.33 -3.83
C ASP A 115 11.48 0.16 -4.29
N HIS A 116 11.53 0.76 -5.49
CA HIS A 116 12.76 1.31 -6.00
C HIS A 116 13.17 2.55 -5.18
N LEU A 117 14.38 2.51 -4.60
CA LEU A 117 14.86 3.54 -3.69
C LEU A 117 14.91 4.93 -4.35
N TYR A 118 15.14 5.00 -5.66
CA TYR A 118 15.15 6.26 -6.42
C TYR A 118 13.75 6.85 -6.63
N GLU A 119 12.68 6.08 -6.36
CA GLU A 119 11.29 6.53 -6.47
C GLU A 119 10.71 7.00 -5.13
N ILE A 120 11.45 6.88 -4.04
CA ILE A 120 11.02 7.23 -2.68
C ILE A 120 12.08 8.08 -1.98
N VAL A 121 11.64 8.98 -1.12
CA VAL A 121 12.56 9.81 -0.33
C VAL A 121 13.02 9.04 0.90
N GLU A 122 14.33 9.07 1.15
CA GLU A 122 14.95 8.43 2.31
C GLU A 122 14.35 8.95 3.63
N GLY A 123 14.23 8.05 4.61
CA GLY A 123 13.70 8.37 5.94
C GLY A 123 12.17 8.34 6.05
N PHE A 124 11.43 8.36 4.93
CA PHE A 124 9.96 8.28 4.97
C PHE A 124 9.45 6.84 4.82
N PRO A 125 8.40 6.47 5.57
CA PRO A 125 7.79 5.14 5.46
C PRO A 125 6.97 5.00 4.18
N ILE A 126 6.71 3.74 3.80
CA ILE A 126 5.65 3.37 2.87
C ILE A 126 4.48 2.87 3.71
N VAL A 127 3.30 3.37 3.40
CA VAL A 127 2.08 3.02 4.15
C VAL A 127 1.04 2.44 3.22
N LEU A 128 0.53 1.26 3.58
CA LEU A 128 -0.50 0.54 2.82
C LEU A 128 -1.82 0.55 3.59
N LEU A 129 -2.85 1.15 3.02
CA LEU A 129 -4.23 1.01 3.48
C LEU A 129 -4.95 -0.05 2.64
N SER A 130 -5.58 -1.02 3.29
CA SER A 130 -6.31 -2.11 2.64
C SER A 130 -7.81 -1.90 2.72
N LEU A 131 -8.52 -2.16 1.62
CA LEU A 131 -9.98 -2.08 1.53
C LEU A 131 -10.52 -3.34 0.85
N GLY A 132 -11.72 -3.78 1.22
CA GLY A 132 -12.38 -4.95 0.65
C GLY A 132 -11.90 -6.26 1.26
N ALA A 133 -11.71 -7.30 0.45
CA ALA A 133 -11.37 -8.64 0.91
C ALA A 133 -9.96 -8.72 1.52
N THR A 134 -9.82 -9.60 2.51
CA THR A 134 -8.51 -9.91 3.13
C THR A 134 -7.60 -10.64 2.15
N ARG A 135 -6.35 -10.21 2.06
CA ARG A 135 -5.30 -10.90 1.29
C ARG A 135 -4.02 -10.99 2.12
N ARG A 136 -3.41 -12.16 2.07
CA ARG A 136 -2.10 -12.36 2.71
C ARG A 136 -1.01 -11.61 1.98
N MET A 137 -0.19 -10.87 2.73
CA MET A 137 1.10 -10.36 2.28
C MET A 137 2.21 -11.19 2.91
N THR A 138 3.21 -11.52 2.11
CA THR A 138 4.44 -12.17 2.59
C THR A 138 5.56 -11.13 2.53
N ILE A 139 6.20 -10.89 3.68
CA ILE A 139 7.36 -10.03 3.83
C ILE A 139 8.55 -10.93 4.18
N ARG A 140 9.59 -10.92 3.36
CA ARG A 140 10.73 -11.82 3.49
C ARG A 140 12.02 -11.02 3.58
N SER A 141 12.84 -11.29 4.61
CA SER A 141 14.20 -10.76 4.67
C SER A 141 15.03 -11.24 3.47
N LYS A 142 15.92 -10.40 2.97
CA LYS A 142 16.87 -10.72 1.89
C LYS A 142 18.08 -11.54 2.39
N GLU A 143 18.25 -11.66 3.71
CA GLU A 143 19.37 -12.38 4.30
C GLU A 143 19.17 -13.92 4.25
N PRO A 144 20.28 -14.70 4.25
CA PRO A 144 20.23 -16.14 4.39
C PRO A 144 19.53 -16.56 5.70
N LYS A 145 18.76 -17.65 5.68
CA LYS A 145 17.90 -18.11 6.81
C LYS A 145 16.83 -17.08 7.21
N ALA A 146 16.29 -16.46 6.24
CA ALA A 146 15.44 -15.29 6.30
C ALA A 146 14.18 -15.49 7.16
N ARG A 147 13.94 -14.53 8.06
CA ARG A 147 12.63 -14.35 8.69
C ARG A 147 11.58 -14.08 7.62
N VAL A 148 10.50 -14.85 7.66
CA VAL A 148 9.31 -14.62 6.84
C VAL A 148 8.19 -14.18 7.76
N ILE A 149 7.56 -13.06 7.42
CA ILE A 149 6.39 -12.52 8.11
C ILE A 149 5.21 -12.67 7.16
N HIS A 150 4.15 -13.30 7.65
CA HIS A 150 2.86 -13.35 6.97
C HIS A 150 1.91 -12.43 7.71
N VAL A 151 1.28 -11.51 6.97
CA VAL A 151 0.26 -10.61 7.51
C VAL A 151 -0.98 -10.66 6.63
N ASP A 152 -2.13 -10.92 7.25
CA ASP A 152 -3.42 -10.90 6.57
C ASP A 152 -3.94 -9.46 6.58
N LEU A 153 -3.88 -8.81 5.43
CA LEU A 153 -4.27 -7.42 5.22
C LEU A 153 -5.79 -7.31 5.12
N GLU A 154 -6.43 -7.11 6.25
CA GLU A 154 -7.89 -7.01 6.36
C GLU A 154 -8.42 -5.68 5.80
N GLY A 155 -9.70 -5.66 5.40
CA GLY A 155 -10.35 -4.40 5.00
C GLY A 155 -10.39 -3.39 6.15
N GLY A 156 -9.94 -2.16 5.89
CA GLY A 156 -9.79 -1.10 6.89
C GLY A 156 -8.49 -1.15 7.69
N SER A 157 -7.56 -2.06 7.38
CA SER A 157 -6.26 -2.15 8.05
C SER A 157 -5.18 -1.28 7.43
N LEU A 158 -4.18 -0.91 8.23
CA LEU A 158 -3.01 -0.14 7.82
C LEU A 158 -1.73 -0.94 8.09
N LEU A 159 -0.85 -1.02 7.10
CA LEU A 159 0.51 -1.54 7.25
C LEU A 159 1.50 -0.42 6.97
N GLU A 160 2.36 -0.15 7.95
CA GLU A 160 3.44 0.82 7.84
C GLU A 160 4.78 0.08 7.77
N MET A 161 5.60 0.42 6.80
CA MET A 161 6.95 -0.12 6.60
C MET A 161 7.94 1.05 6.53
N SER A 162 8.90 1.11 7.45
CA SER A 162 9.95 2.13 7.41
C SER A 162 10.78 2.04 6.12
N TYR A 163 11.48 3.12 5.76
CA TYR A 163 12.37 3.16 4.60
C TYR A 163 13.39 2.00 4.61
N ALA A 164 14.01 1.73 5.77
CA ALA A 164 15.00 0.67 5.92
C ALA A 164 14.47 -0.71 5.48
N THR A 165 13.16 -0.97 5.60
CA THR A 165 12.60 -2.24 5.14
C THR A 165 12.78 -2.48 3.65
N GLN A 166 12.88 -1.43 2.83
CA GLN A 166 13.10 -1.56 1.38
C GLN A 166 14.52 -2.03 1.05
N LEU A 167 15.47 -1.79 1.96
CA LEU A 167 16.84 -2.29 1.85
C LEU A 167 16.92 -3.78 2.21
N HIS A 168 16.22 -4.20 3.24
CA HIS A 168 16.40 -5.49 3.89
C HIS A 168 15.32 -6.53 3.64
N TYR A 169 14.15 -6.13 3.13
CA TYR A 169 13.02 -7.04 2.88
C TYR A 169 12.48 -6.90 1.46
N THR A 170 11.90 -7.98 0.98
CA THR A 170 10.94 -7.97 -0.13
C THR A 170 9.55 -8.21 0.42
N HIS A 171 8.54 -7.68 -0.26
CA HIS A 171 7.15 -7.92 0.07
C HIS A 171 6.34 -8.24 -1.17
N GLY A 172 5.26 -9.01 -1.00
CA GLY A 172 4.41 -9.41 -2.12
C GLY A 172 3.08 -9.98 -1.65
N VAL A 173 2.10 -9.99 -2.56
CA VAL A 173 0.79 -10.60 -2.35
C VAL A 173 0.71 -11.82 -3.25
N PRO A 174 0.83 -13.05 -2.71
CA PRO A 174 0.83 -14.26 -3.51
C PRO A 174 -0.56 -14.54 -4.09
N LYS A 175 -0.60 -15.33 -5.16
CA LYS A 175 -1.84 -15.94 -5.64
C LYS A 175 -2.40 -16.87 -4.57
N THR A 176 -3.72 -17.01 -4.55
CA THR A 176 -4.41 -18.02 -3.72
C THR A 176 -5.43 -18.78 -4.53
N ARG A 177 -5.68 -20.03 -4.14
CA ARG A 177 -6.75 -20.88 -4.69
C ARG A 177 -8.06 -20.71 -3.93
N GLU A 178 -8.02 -20.02 -2.80
CA GLU A 178 -9.22 -19.71 -2.03
C GLU A 178 -10.13 -18.76 -2.81
N ALA A 179 -11.42 -18.93 -2.67
CA ALA A 179 -12.40 -17.99 -3.20
C ALA A 179 -12.36 -16.70 -2.37
N VAL A 180 -11.76 -15.66 -2.93
CA VAL A 180 -11.64 -14.35 -2.29
C VAL A 180 -12.25 -13.27 -3.17
N GLY A 181 -12.86 -12.27 -2.54
CA GLY A 181 -13.40 -11.10 -3.21
C GLY A 181 -12.34 -10.09 -3.64
N GLU A 182 -12.82 -8.99 -4.22
CA GLU A 182 -11.96 -7.89 -4.66
C GLU A 182 -11.32 -7.16 -3.47
N ARG A 183 -10.07 -6.74 -3.66
CA ARG A 183 -9.31 -5.93 -2.69
C ARG A 183 -8.68 -4.74 -3.39
N ILE A 184 -8.79 -3.56 -2.77
CA ILE A 184 -8.02 -2.38 -3.16
C ILE A 184 -6.94 -2.11 -2.11
N SER A 185 -5.72 -1.84 -2.56
CA SER A 185 -4.61 -1.36 -1.73
C SER A 185 -4.26 0.05 -2.14
N LEU A 186 -4.23 0.99 -1.19
CA LEU A 186 -3.69 2.34 -1.38
C LEU A 186 -2.29 2.36 -0.77
N ALA A 187 -1.28 2.64 -1.59
CA ALA A 187 0.12 2.67 -1.18
C ALA A 187 0.64 4.11 -1.20
N PHE A 188 0.75 4.71 -0.03
CA PHE A 188 1.20 6.10 0.17
C PHE A 188 2.72 6.19 0.22
N ARG A 189 3.28 7.20 -0.44
CA ARG A 189 4.72 7.42 -0.56
C ARG A 189 5.07 8.90 -0.55
N VAL A 190 6.26 9.22 -0.08
CA VAL A 190 6.92 10.49 -0.37
C VAL A 190 7.87 10.25 -1.54
N LYS A 191 7.52 10.79 -2.71
CA LYS A 191 8.35 10.72 -3.92
C LYS A 191 9.24 11.94 -4.02
N PRO A 192 10.49 11.80 -4.55
CA PRO A 192 11.34 12.95 -4.80
C PRO A 192 10.67 13.88 -5.83
N ALA A 193 10.95 15.18 -5.71
CA ALA A 193 10.54 16.15 -6.72
C ALA A 193 11.08 15.70 -8.09
N GLN A 194 10.22 15.68 -9.11
CA GLN A 194 10.69 15.42 -10.47
C GLN A 194 11.67 16.52 -10.84
N LYS A 195 12.92 16.16 -11.17
CA LYS A 195 13.83 17.10 -11.80
C LYS A 195 13.15 17.59 -13.07
N ALA A 196 12.97 18.91 -13.19
CA ALA A 196 12.50 19.51 -14.43
C ALA A 196 13.39 18.93 -15.54
N LYS A 197 12.77 18.32 -16.56
CA LYS A 197 13.49 17.97 -17.79
C LYS A 197 14.01 19.30 -18.32
N ASN A 198 15.31 19.57 -18.16
CA ASN A 198 15.94 20.68 -18.85
C ASN A 198 15.63 20.46 -20.33
N GLN A 199 14.77 21.31 -20.88
CA GLN A 199 14.67 21.53 -22.31
C GLN A 199 15.98 22.19 -22.70
N ASN A 200 17.00 21.40 -22.98
CA ASN A 200 18.15 21.90 -23.69
C ASN A 200 17.69 22.08 -25.14
N TYR A 201 17.64 23.33 -25.53
CA TYR A 201 17.58 23.80 -26.92
C TYR A 201 18.80 23.29 -27.70
#